data_348e12879655a07b23c4e4d7288573d2
#
_entry.id   348e12879655a07b23c4e4d7288573d2
#
_cell.length_a   1.000
_cell.length_b   1.000
_cell.length_c   1.000
_cell.angle_alpha   90.00
_cell.angle_beta   90.00
_cell.angle_gamma   90.00
#
_symmetry.space_group_name_H-M   'P 1'
#
loop_
_entity.id
_entity.type
_entity.pdbx_description
1 polymer ?
#
loop_
_entity_poly.entity_id
_entity_poly.type
_entity_poly.pdbx_seq_one_letter_code
_entity_poly.pdbx_strand_id
1 'polypeptide(L)'
;MKIYISGKIAGDPGYKEKFARAAAQLERLGATVINPAMAPEGLAKLDYMRICFAEMEAVDYVVFLPDWVESAGAKLERAWCDYVGVPTANWDAFRADMLLRKSHGYTFRELLVLEHPDAVDETCVGGCFGCPNTYGYEPENKQCPHEHVHQREAKEVLCTACWDRIVPGSEGRNG
;
A
#
# COMPACT_ATOMS: atom_id res chain seq x y z
N MET A 1 -4.09 4.39 1.02
CA MET A 1 -3.04 3.53 1.60
C MET A 1 -2.30 4.31 2.67
N LYS A 2 -2.22 3.76 3.89
CA LYS A 2 -1.49 4.36 5.02
C LYS A 2 -0.10 3.76 5.12
N ILE A 3 0.91 4.60 5.28
CA ILE A 3 2.33 4.21 5.29
C ILE A 3 3.02 4.82 6.50
N TYR A 4 3.76 4.00 7.24
CA TYR A 4 4.73 4.46 8.23
C TYR A 4 6.12 4.48 7.60
N ILE A 5 6.90 5.54 7.83
CA ILE A 5 8.28 5.64 7.36
C ILE A 5 9.23 5.28 8.50
N SER A 6 10.11 4.32 8.27
CA SER A 6 11.16 3.94 9.22
C SER A 6 12.55 4.31 8.70
N GLY A 7 13.45 4.76 9.57
CA GLY A 7 14.81 5.16 9.20
C GLY A 7 15.62 5.64 10.38
N LYS A 8 16.82 6.14 10.09
CA LYS A 8 17.73 6.65 11.12
C LYS A 8 17.31 8.04 11.59
N ILE A 9 16.99 8.18 12.88
CA ILE A 9 16.72 9.44 13.57
C ILE A 9 17.88 9.77 14.53
N ALA A 10 18.19 8.86 15.46
CA ALA A 10 19.22 9.09 16.44
C ALA A 10 20.61 9.26 15.80
N GLY A 11 21.28 10.36 16.12
CA GLY A 11 22.60 10.68 15.59
C GLY A 11 22.64 11.20 14.15
N ASP A 12 21.48 11.51 13.57
CA ASP A 12 21.36 12.18 12.27
C ASP A 12 20.77 13.58 12.46
N PRO A 13 21.55 14.66 12.34
CA PRO A 13 21.05 16.02 12.53
C PRO A 13 20.06 16.46 11.43
N GLY A 14 20.07 15.80 10.26
CA GLY A 14 19.20 16.08 9.12
C GLY A 14 17.94 15.22 9.07
N TYR A 15 17.64 14.45 10.11
CA TYR A 15 16.54 13.49 10.07
C TYR A 15 15.17 14.13 9.77
N LYS A 16 14.88 15.30 10.33
CA LYS A 16 13.57 15.97 10.12
C LYS A 16 13.33 16.28 8.65
N GLU A 17 14.33 16.86 7.97
CA GLU A 17 14.23 17.18 6.54
C GLU A 17 14.19 15.91 5.66
N LYS A 18 14.97 14.89 6.02
CA LYS A 18 14.98 13.61 5.32
C LYS A 18 13.59 12.96 5.35
N PHE A 19 13.00 12.85 6.54
CA PHE A 19 11.68 12.26 6.72
C PHE A 19 10.57 13.11 6.09
N ALA A 20 10.65 14.44 6.21
CA ALA A 20 9.69 15.34 5.57
C ALA A 20 9.72 15.21 4.04
N ARG A 21 10.92 15.11 3.43
CA ARG A 21 11.06 14.88 1.99
C ARG A 21 10.50 13.53 1.56
N ALA A 22 10.75 12.49 2.34
CA ALA A 22 10.21 11.16 2.07
C ALA A 22 8.68 11.15 2.16
N ALA A 23 8.12 11.73 3.22
CA ALA A 23 6.68 11.86 3.40
C ALA A 23 6.03 12.60 2.22
N ALA A 24 6.55 13.78 1.87
CA ALA A 24 6.01 14.57 0.75
C ALA A 24 6.07 13.82 -0.60
N GLN A 25 7.07 12.96 -0.84
CA GLN A 25 7.12 12.15 -2.05
C GLN A 25 6.02 11.09 -2.08
N LEU A 26 5.79 10.38 -0.97
CA LEU A 26 4.74 9.35 -0.87
C LEU A 26 3.34 9.97 -0.93
N GLU A 27 3.13 11.13 -0.29
CA GLU A 27 1.87 11.88 -0.33
C GLU A 27 1.51 12.33 -1.74
N ARG A 28 2.50 12.80 -2.53
CA ARG A 28 2.29 13.12 -3.95
C ARG A 28 1.89 11.90 -4.78
N LEU A 29 2.24 10.71 -4.33
CA LEU A 29 1.84 9.45 -4.95
C LEU A 29 0.49 8.92 -4.41
N GLY A 30 -0.17 9.69 -3.53
CA GLY A 30 -1.51 9.39 -3.02
C GLY A 30 -1.54 8.59 -1.72
N ALA A 31 -0.41 8.47 -1.02
CA ALA A 31 -0.38 7.82 0.30
C ALA A 31 -0.75 8.79 1.44
N THR A 32 -1.29 8.25 2.52
CA THR A 32 -1.34 8.92 3.83
C THR A 32 -0.14 8.49 4.64
N VAL A 33 0.72 9.42 5.04
CA VAL A 33 2.00 9.09 5.67
C VAL A 33 1.99 9.37 7.17
N ILE A 34 2.39 8.38 7.96
CA ILE A 34 2.72 8.53 9.38
C ILE A 34 4.24 8.70 9.48
N ASN A 35 4.65 9.86 9.99
CA ASN A 35 6.05 10.27 10.05
C ASN A 35 6.53 10.34 11.50
N PRO A 36 7.34 9.37 11.99
CA PRO A 36 7.81 9.35 13.38
C PRO A 36 8.72 10.52 13.74
N ALA A 37 9.30 11.21 12.75
CA ALA A 37 10.10 12.42 13.00
C ALA A 37 9.26 13.60 13.53
N MET A 38 7.93 13.48 13.52
CA MET A 38 7.00 14.46 14.11
C MET A 38 6.70 14.18 15.60
N ALA A 39 7.17 13.07 16.15
CA ALA A 39 7.01 12.76 17.57
C ALA A 39 7.67 13.84 18.45
N PRO A 40 7.13 14.13 19.66
CA PRO A 40 7.72 15.09 20.59
C PRO A 40 9.16 14.75 20.93
N GLU A 41 10.01 15.77 21.02
CA GLU A 41 11.41 15.58 21.44
C GLU A 41 11.52 15.36 22.95
N GLY A 42 12.62 14.71 23.38
CA GLY A 42 12.93 14.54 24.80
C GLY A 42 12.26 13.37 25.49
N LEU A 43 11.56 12.53 24.77
CA LEU A 43 10.98 11.31 25.32
C LEU A 43 12.06 10.25 25.62
N ALA A 44 11.78 9.34 26.57
CA ALA A 44 12.62 8.17 26.79
C ALA A 44 12.54 7.21 25.59
N LYS A 45 13.61 6.45 25.35
CA LYS A 45 13.64 5.47 24.23
C LYS A 45 12.45 4.51 24.23
N LEU A 46 12.00 4.09 25.41
CA LEU A 46 10.87 3.18 25.57
C LEU A 46 9.56 3.84 25.10
N ASP A 47 9.39 5.14 25.37
CA ASP A 47 8.17 5.85 24.99
C ASP A 47 8.13 6.10 23.47
N TYR A 48 9.28 6.40 22.85
CA TYR A 48 9.37 6.41 21.38
C TYR A 48 8.97 5.07 20.78
N MET A 49 9.49 3.97 21.30
CA MET A 49 9.15 2.64 20.76
C MET A 49 7.67 2.29 20.91
N ARG A 50 7.04 2.68 22.03
CA ARG A 50 5.58 2.49 22.22
C ARG A 50 4.78 3.26 21.19
N ILE A 51 5.15 4.52 20.92
CA ILE A 51 4.50 5.35 19.90
C ILE A 51 4.68 4.72 18.53
N CYS A 52 5.92 4.38 18.15
CA CYS A 52 6.24 3.80 16.85
C CYS A 52 5.48 2.50 16.60
N PHE A 53 5.41 1.60 17.57
CA PHE A 53 4.66 0.35 17.42
C PHE A 53 3.17 0.58 17.25
N ALA A 54 2.58 1.49 18.04
CA ALA A 54 1.17 1.84 17.88
C ALA A 54 0.87 2.49 16.51
N GLU A 55 1.78 3.31 16.01
CA GLU A 55 1.69 3.90 14.68
C GLU A 55 1.82 2.85 13.57
N MET A 56 2.72 1.87 13.73
CA MET A 56 2.90 0.78 12.76
C MET A 56 1.73 -0.22 12.75
N GLU A 57 1.00 -0.38 13.85
CA GLU A 57 -0.24 -1.18 13.87
C GLU A 57 -1.39 -0.53 13.06
N ALA A 58 -1.32 0.77 12.85
CA ALA A 58 -2.39 1.53 12.19
C ALA A 58 -2.18 1.69 10.67
N VAL A 59 -1.13 1.10 10.08
CA VAL A 59 -0.75 1.31 8.67
C VAL A 59 -0.84 0.05 7.83
N ASP A 60 -0.92 0.24 6.52
CA ASP A 60 -0.96 -0.85 5.54
C ASP A 60 0.47 -1.35 5.21
N TYR A 61 1.46 -0.45 5.29
CA TYR A 61 2.87 -0.71 5.00
C TYR A 61 3.82 0.07 5.90
N VAL A 62 4.94 -0.56 6.25
CA VAL A 62 6.12 0.12 6.81
C VAL A 62 7.19 0.21 5.74
N VAL A 63 7.58 1.44 5.37
CA VAL A 63 8.58 1.70 4.33
C VAL A 63 9.88 2.14 4.97
N PHE A 64 10.95 1.38 4.70
CA PHE A 64 12.28 1.58 5.28
C PHE A 64 13.14 2.46 4.37
N LEU A 65 13.57 3.62 4.88
CA LEU A 65 14.52 4.51 4.23
C LEU A 65 15.89 3.83 4.08
N PRO A 66 16.74 4.23 3.11
CA PRO A 66 17.99 3.51 2.81
C PRO A 66 18.95 3.32 4.00
N ASP A 67 18.89 4.22 4.97
CA ASP A 67 19.78 4.23 6.16
C ASP A 67 19.21 3.47 7.38
N TRP A 68 18.09 2.77 7.24
CA TRP A 68 17.46 2.05 8.35
C TRP A 68 18.40 1.02 9.03
N VAL A 69 19.31 0.43 8.22
CA VAL A 69 20.27 -0.56 8.70
C VAL A 69 21.31 0.03 9.69
N GLU A 70 21.45 1.35 9.74
CA GLU A 70 22.31 2.05 10.67
C GLU A 70 21.59 2.46 11.97
N SER A 71 20.27 2.25 12.04
CA SER A 71 19.43 2.61 13.18
C SER A 71 19.05 1.40 14.00
N ALA A 72 19.41 1.41 15.29
CA ALA A 72 18.99 0.34 16.21
C ALA A 72 17.45 0.31 16.38
N GLY A 73 16.80 1.50 16.39
CA GLY A 73 15.34 1.60 16.46
C GLY A 73 14.67 1.01 15.22
N ALA A 74 15.10 1.41 14.02
CA ALA A 74 14.53 0.90 12.78
C ALA A 74 14.76 -0.61 12.59
N LYS A 75 15.86 -1.16 13.09
CA LYS A 75 16.08 -2.63 13.14
C LYS A 75 15.07 -3.33 14.03
N LEU A 76 14.74 -2.75 15.19
CA LEU A 76 13.70 -3.30 16.07
C LEU A 76 12.32 -3.21 15.42
N GLU A 77 12.00 -2.10 14.77
CA GLU A 77 10.77 -1.91 13.99
C GLU A 77 10.67 -2.97 12.89
N ARG A 78 11.76 -3.22 12.16
CA ARG A 78 11.79 -4.26 11.14
C ARG A 78 11.52 -5.65 11.71
N ALA A 79 12.23 -6.03 12.78
CA ALA A 79 12.05 -7.32 13.43
C ALA A 79 10.63 -7.50 13.99
N TRP A 80 10.05 -6.43 14.51
CA TRP A 80 8.67 -6.43 14.98
C TRP A 80 7.68 -6.63 13.81
N CYS A 81 7.82 -5.90 12.70
CA CYS A 81 7.00 -6.08 11.51
C CYS A 81 7.08 -7.52 10.99
N ASP A 82 8.29 -8.07 10.90
CA ASP A 82 8.51 -9.44 10.45
C ASP A 82 7.84 -10.46 11.40
N TYR A 83 7.82 -10.18 12.71
CA TYR A 83 7.20 -11.06 13.71
C TYR A 83 5.67 -11.02 13.68
N VAL A 84 5.07 -9.82 13.56
CA VAL A 84 3.60 -9.65 13.59
C VAL A 84 2.94 -9.77 12.22
N GLY A 85 3.73 -9.77 11.14
CA GLY A 85 3.24 -9.90 9.77
C GLY A 85 2.80 -8.58 9.13
N VAL A 86 3.23 -7.43 9.64
CA VAL A 86 2.99 -6.13 8.98
C VAL A 86 3.80 -6.04 7.69
N PRO A 87 3.19 -5.75 6.54
CA PRO A 87 3.89 -5.66 5.27
C PRO A 87 4.98 -4.58 5.29
N THR A 88 6.16 -4.93 4.77
CA THR A 88 7.31 -4.03 4.72
C THR A 88 7.85 -3.88 3.31
N ALA A 89 8.44 -2.72 3.01
CA ALA A 89 9.14 -2.49 1.76
C ALA A 89 10.37 -1.59 1.94
N ASN A 90 11.36 -1.75 1.06
CA ASN A 90 12.46 -0.82 0.96
C ASN A 90 12.05 0.42 0.17
N TRP A 91 12.56 1.58 0.54
CA TRP A 91 12.23 2.89 -0.03
C TRP A 91 12.21 2.92 -1.57
N ASP A 92 13.33 2.53 -2.20
CA ASP A 92 13.46 2.67 -3.65
C ASP A 92 12.52 1.74 -4.41
N ALA A 93 12.38 0.51 -3.96
CA ALA A 93 11.47 -0.46 -4.57
C ALA A 93 10.01 -0.03 -4.42
N PHE A 94 9.62 0.43 -3.22
CA PHE A 94 8.27 0.89 -2.95
C PHE A 94 7.92 2.13 -3.78
N ARG A 95 8.81 3.12 -3.82
CA ARG A 95 8.62 4.33 -4.60
C ARG A 95 8.52 4.05 -6.09
N ALA A 96 9.35 3.14 -6.62
CA ALA A 96 9.29 2.74 -8.03
C ALA A 96 7.95 2.06 -8.36
N ASP A 97 7.48 1.16 -7.51
CA ASP A 97 6.16 0.51 -7.65
C ASP A 97 5.01 1.53 -7.64
N MET A 98 5.02 2.46 -6.68
CA MET A 98 4.03 3.53 -6.61
C MET A 98 4.03 4.44 -7.83
N LEU A 99 5.21 4.76 -8.39
CA LEU A 99 5.33 5.54 -9.61
C LEU A 99 4.78 4.79 -10.83
N LEU A 100 5.08 3.50 -10.93
CA LEU A 100 4.54 2.64 -11.99
C LEU A 100 3.01 2.56 -11.91
N ARG A 101 2.45 2.32 -10.74
CA ARG A 101 1.00 2.31 -10.52
C ARG A 101 0.36 3.64 -10.89
N LYS A 102 0.95 4.76 -10.50
CA LYS A 102 0.46 6.10 -10.85
C LYS A 102 0.51 6.37 -12.36
N SER A 103 1.52 5.88 -13.06
CA SER A 103 1.68 6.09 -14.51
C SER A 103 0.77 5.20 -15.37
N HIS A 104 0.50 3.96 -14.90
CA HIS A 104 -0.31 2.98 -15.62
C HIS A 104 -1.78 2.92 -15.14
N GLY A 105 -2.12 3.63 -14.04
CA GLY A 105 -3.41 3.49 -13.36
C GLY A 105 -3.49 2.21 -12.50
N TYR A 106 -4.59 2.07 -11.78
CA TYR A 106 -4.89 0.85 -11.02
C TYR A 106 -5.75 -0.08 -11.86
N THR A 107 -5.47 -1.37 -11.80
CA THR A 107 -6.45 -2.37 -12.27
C THR A 107 -7.60 -2.48 -11.27
N PHE A 108 -8.74 -2.99 -11.70
CA PHE A 108 -9.86 -3.26 -10.77
C PHE A 108 -9.46 -4.24 -9.66
N ARG A 109 -8.60 -5.21 -9.97
CA ARG A 109 -8.06 -6.18 -9.00
C ARG A 109 -7.20 -5.49 -7.94
N GLU A 110 -6.29 -4.62 -8.34
CA GLU A 110 -5.43 -3.88 -7.40
C GLU A 110 -6.23 -2.98 -6.49
N LEU A 111 -7.29 -2.35 -7.02
CA LEU A 111 -8.22 -1.55 -6.23
C LEU A 111 -9.00 -2.41 -5.23
N LEU A 112 -9.47 -3.60 -5.65
CA LEU A 112 -10.15 -4.55 -4.77
C LEU A 112 -9.27 -5.02 -3.61
N VAL A 113 -8.02 -5.36 -3.88
CA VAL A 113 -7.04 -5.76 -2.84
C VAL A 113 -6.87 -4.66 -1.79
N LEU A 114 -6.90 -3.40 -2.23
CA LEU A 114 -6.74 -2.24 -1.32
C LEU A 114 -7.98 -1.95 -0.49
N GLU A 115 -9.16 -2.04 -1.09
CA GLU A 115 -10.42 -1.61 -0.47
C GLU A 115 -11.17 -2.77 0.20
N HIS A 116 -11.05 -3.98 -0.37
CA HIS A 116 -11.78 -5.17 0.05
C HIS A 116 -10.89 -6.43 0.02
N PRO A 117 -9.83 -6.50 0.83
CA PRO A 117 -8.87 -7.62 0.80
C PRO A 117 -9.53 -8.98 1.01
N ASP A 118 -10.60 -9.05 1.81
CA ASP A 118 -11.36 -10.28 2.06
C ASP A 118 -12.17 -10.77 0.85
N ALA A 119 -12.30 -9.95 -0.20
CA ALA A 119 -12.99 -10.31 -1.43
C ALA A 119 -12.07 -10.96 -2.48
N VAL A 120 -10.79 -11.08 -2.19
CA VAL A 120 -9.81 -11.77 -3.04
C VAL A 120 -9.74 -13.23 -2.60
N ASP A 121 -10.12 -14.14 -3.50
CA ASP A 121 -10.12 -15.58 -3.24
C ASP A 121 -9.75 -16.34 -4.52
N GLU A 122 -8.59 -16.97 -4.53
CA GLU A 122 -8.07 -17.73 -5.67
C GLU A 122 -8.94 -18.93 -6.06
N THR A 123 -9.84 -19.37 -5.17
CA THR A 123 -10.80 -20.45 -5.47
C THR A 123 -12.00 -19.99 -6.30
N CYS A 124 -12.23 -18.68 -6.33
CA CYS A 124 -13.28 -18.05 -7.13
C CYS A 124 -12.86 -17.87 -8.58
N VAL A 125 -13.84 -17.90 -9.47
CA VAL A 125 -13.63 -17.62 -10.89
C VAL A 125 -13.09 -16.20 -11.06
N GLY A 126 -11.90 -16.07 -11.68
CA GLY A 126 -11.21 -14.79 -11.80
C GLY A 126 -10.49 -14.32 -10.52
N GLY A 127 -10.39 -15.18 -9.49
CA GLY A 127 -9.64 -14.90 -8.26
C GLY A 127 -10.25 -13.86 -7.33
N CYS A 128 -11.52 -13.50 -7.51
CA CYS A 128 -12.21 -12.50 -6.70
C CYS A 128 -13.71 -12.84 -6.56
N PHE A 129 -14.32 -12.47 -5.42
CA PHE A 129 -15.76 -12.55 -5.26
C PHE A 129 -16.45 -11.50 -6.13
N GLY A 130 -17.45 -11.92 -6.91
CA GLY A 130 -18.26 -11.02 -7.73
C GLY A 130 -17.54 -10.47 -8.96
N CYS A 131 -17.96 -9.30 -9.39
CA CYS A 131 -17.43 -8.56 -10.55
C CYS A 131 -17.04 -7.13 -10.13
N PRO A 132 -16.23 -6.39 -10.91
CA PRO A 132 -15.92 -4.99 -10.62
C PRO A 132 -17.16 -4.11 -10.37
N ASN A 133 -18.28 -4.38 -11.04
CA ASN A 133 -19.55 -3.69 -10.82
C ASN A 133 -20.12 -3.88 -9.41
N THR A 134 -19.91 -5.05 -8.81
CA THR A 134 -20.40 -5.37 -7.44
C THR A 134 -19.82 -4.42 -6.41
N TYR A 135 -18.62 -3.90 -6.68
CA TYR A 135 -17.88 -2.99 -5.81
C TYR A 135 -17.99 -1.51 -6.24
N GLY A 136 -18.86 -1.22 -7.22
CA GLY A 136 -19.04 0.15 -7.69
C GLY A 136 -17.93 0.70 -8.58
N TYR A 137 -17.00 -0.15 -9.04
CA TYR A 137 -15.87 0.27 -9.88
C TYR A 137 -16.25 0.57 -11.33
N GLU A 138 -17.41 0.08 -11.75
CA GLU A 138 -18.01 0.38 -13.07
C GLU A 138 -19.42 0.93 -12.89
N PRO A 139 -19.94 1.71 -13.87
CA PRO A 139 -21.31 2.20 -13.82
C PRO A 139 -22.33 1.04 -13.70
N GLU A 140 -23.34 1.21 -12.85
CA GLU A 140 -24.36 0.20 -12.51
C GLU A 140 -25.09 -0.43 -13.71
N ASN A 141 -25.01 0.16 -14.89
CA ASN A 141 -25.72 -0.28 -16.10
C ASN A 141 -24.91 -1.26 -16.97
N LYS A 142 -23.73 -1.66 -16.54
CA LYS A 142 -22.93 -2.62 -17.31
C LYS A 142 -23.23 -4.03 -16.84
N GLN A 143 -24.12 -4.73 -17.56
CA GLN A 143 -24.28 -6.17 -17.37
C GLN A 143 -22.95 -6.89 -17.60
N CYS A 144 -22.68 -7.92 -16.80
CA CYS A 144 -21.49 -8.74 -16.97
C CYS A 144 -21.48 -9.33 -18.40
N PRO A 145 -20.52 -8.97 -19.25
CA PRO A 145 -20.48 -9.48 -20.63
C PRO A 145 -20.26 -11.01 -20.69
N HIS A 146 -19.90 -11.62 -19.56
CA HIS A 146 -19.57 -13.04 -19.44
C HIS A 146 -20.65 -13.86 -18.73
N GLU A 147 -21.82 -13.27 -18.46
CA GLU A 147 -22.92 -13.94 -17.77
C GLU A 147 -23.39 -15.21 -18.52
N HIS A 148 -23.29 -15.21 -19.85
CA HIS A 148 -23.68 -16.32 -20.71
C HIS A 148 -22.63 -17.40 -20.92
N VAL A 149 -21.43 -17.23 -20.33
CA VAL A 149 -20.34 -18.20 -20.47
C VAL A 149 -20.46 -19.25 -19.37
N HIS A 150 -20.85 -20.47 -19.78
CA HIS A 150 -21.11 -21.60 -18.86
C HIS A 150 -19.90 -22.50 -18.65
N GLN A 151 -18.89 -22.44 -19.53
CA GLN A 151 -17.65 -23.22 -19.37
C GLN A 151 -16.74 -22.54 -18.36
N ARG A 152 -16.42 -23.24 -17.26
CA ARG A 152 -15.64 -22.69 -16.15
C ARG A 152 -14.30 -22.10 -16.60
N GLU A 153 -13.53 -22.86 -17.41
CA GLU A 153 -12.21 -22.43 -17.89
C GLU A 153 -12.27 -21.16 -18.76
N ALA A 154 -13.22 -21.10 -19.68
CA ALA A 154 -13.41 -19.92 -20.52
C ALA A 154 -13.87 -18.71 -19.69
N LYS A 155 -14.74 -18.93 -18.69
CA LYS A 155 -15.22 -17.90 -17.78
C LYS A 155 -14.08 -17.37 -16.90
N GLU A 156 -13.19 -18.24 -16.45
CA GLU A 156 -12.02 -17.86 -15.64
C GLU A 156 -11.08 -16.91 -16.38
N VAL A 157 -10.73 -17.23 -17.63
CA VAL A 157 -9.89 -16.36 -18.47
C VAL A 157 -10.54 -14.99 -18.67
N LEU A 158 -11.85 -14.95 -18.96
CA LEU A 158 -12.58 -13.71 -19.21
C LEU A 158 -12.76 -12.88 -17.93
N CYS A 159 -13.04 -13.51 -16.79
CA CYS A 159 -13.18 -12.82 -15.51
C CYS A 159 -11.83 -12.29 -15.03
N THR A 160 -10.74 -13.05 -15.19
CA THR A 160 -9.38 -12.58 -14.89
C THR A 160 -9.06 -11.34 -15.71
N ALA A 161 -9.26 -11.39 -17.04
CA ALA A 161 -9.03 -10.25 -17.91
C ALA A 161 -9.92 -9.04 -17.56
N CYS A 162 -11.14 -9.28 -17.05
CA CYS A 162 -12.03 -8.21 -16.59
C CYS A 162 -11.49 -7.49 -15.35
N TRP A 163 -10.96 -8.25 -14.37
CA TRP A 163 -10.38 -7.72 -13.17
C TRP A 163 -9.04 -7.01 -13.42
N ASP A 164 -8.29 -7.43 -14.43
CA ASP A 164 -6.98 -6.87 -14.77
C ASP A 164 -7.08 -5.65 -15.71
N ARG A 165 -8.27 -5.16 -16.02
CA ARG A 165 -8.47 -3.89 -16.75
C ARG A 165 -8.10 -2.70 -15.87
N ILE A 166 -7.56 -1.67 -16.50
CA ILE A 166 -7.28 -0.38 -15.84
C ILE A 166 -8.60 0.32 -15.46
N VAL A 167 -8.66 0.83 -14.26
CA VAL A 167 -9.80 1.63 -13.78
C VAL A 167 -9.85 2.95 -14.57
N PRO A 168 -10.96 3.27 -15.25
CA PRO A 168 -11.08 4.51 -16.02
C PRO A 168 -10.82 5.74 -15.14
N GLY A 169 -9.96 6.63 -15.61
CA GLY A 169 -9.59 7.86 -14.90
C GLY A 169 -8.61 7.68 -13.73
N SER A 170 -8.08 6.46 -13.52
CA SER A 170 -6.95 6.23 -12.61
C SER A 170 -5.61 6.58 -13.24
N GLU A 171 -5.57 6.71 -14.58
CA GLU A 171 -4.41 7.16 -15.33
C GLU A 171 -4.22 8.66 -15.12
N GLY A 172 -3.10 9.03 -14.50
CA GLY A 172 -2.64 10.41 -14.52
C GLY A 172 -3.56 11.48 -13.93
N ARG A 173 -4.16 11.27 -12.75
CA ARG A 173 -4.67 12.40 -11.97
C ARG A 173 -3.50 13.25 -11.48
N ASN A 174 -2.97 14.05 -12.42
CA ASN A 174 -2.13 15.18 -12.10
C ASN A 174 -3.03 16.30 -11.59
N GLY A 175 -3.03 16.53 -10.30
CA GLY A 175 -3.58 17.68 -9.63
C GLY A 175 -2.59 18.15 -8.59
#